data_36f4e0983773813c508a0ad9085d78ee
#
_entry.id   36f4e0983773813c508a0ad9085d78ee
#
_cell.length_a   1.000
_cell.length_b   1.000
_cell.length_c   1.000
_cell.angle_alpha   90.00
_cell.angle_beta   90.00
_cell.angle_gamma   90.00
#
_symmetry.space_group_name_H-M   'P 1'
#
loop_
_entity.id
_entity.type
_entity.pdbx_description
1 polymer ?
#
loop_
_entity_poly.entity_id
_entity_poly.type
_entity_poly.pdbx_seq_one_letter_code
_entity_poly.pdbx_strand_id
1 'polypeptide(L)'
;MALKAATKFVLTENITDAVHDAVIVVSHSWKALEKYPGLKSLYPVLENYSKINASLDKCTVSLIPTDAVSSHRLFYSSTGTVNTDFDDVRRYXXXXAVSAGVKFPLLITIPYERFSQAELVSAVGGLHSAYTPYHIRSEDNQTLKLDGLGIYPIADKSQKFIELIQGIERSFIVSRDIGDGDPQRMAPPKVAEYVQELFKGSSVKVTVDSDQEKIKKEYPLLXXXVPEHQARIIWLEYSNEEEPKNAQKEFETLMLVGKGVTLDTGGVDVKTGGHMYGMSRDKYGAAVVAGFFEALNLLKPKGLKVKAAMCMVRNSIGSNAYTCDEIIVSRSKKRIAITNTDAEGRLAMLDPLTKMREEAGNEKNPHLYTIATLTGHEVLSYGYHAAIMDNGPARALRHAETLQHTSDIFGQPMEISRLHSEDIEFNNAQSEHADIRQGNTLPSVQTLRGHMSPAAFLIRGSRIDEHGIDSTKPIKYTHLDIGSCMTEAPHVSYPNPLFALIGYHILPRLG
;
A
#
# COMPACT_ATOMS: atom_id res chain seq x y z
N MET A 1 -12.32 17.11 -3.68
CA MET A 1 -13.54 16.38 -4.01
C MET A 1 -13.53 14.97 -3.47
N ALA A 2 -12.53 14.19 -3.80
CA ALA A 2 -12.50 12.78 -3.39
C ALA A 2 -12.64 12.56 -1.89
N LEU A 3 -12.08 13.46 -1.08
CA LEU A 3 -12.06 13.29 0.36
C LEU A 3 -13.03 14.17 1.10
N LYS A 4 -13.96 14.80 0.40
CA LYS A 4 -14.97 15.64 1.06
C LYS A 4 -15.84 14.85 2.02
N ALA A 5 -15.94 13.56 1.80
CA ALA A 5 -16.79 12.69 2.59
C ALA A 5 -16.05 12.11 3.80
N ALA A 6 -15.17 12.89 4.38
CA ALA A 6 -14.38 12.40 5.52
C ALA A 6 -15.30 12.03 6.69
N THR A 7 -15.07 10.85 7.25
CA THR A 7 -15.82 10.38 8.39
C THR A 7 -15.41 11.15 9.65
N LYS A 8 -16.38 11.42 10.50
CA LYS A 8 -16.12 12.09 11.79
C LYS A 8 -15.67 11.04 12.81
N PHE A 9 -14.59 11.34 13.55
CA PHE A 9 -14.06 10.41 14.56
C PHE A 9 -14.05 11.07 15.93
N VAL A 10 -14.50 10.35 16.93
CA VAL A 10 -14.52 10.85 18.32
C VAL A 10 -14.09 9.78 19.30
N LEU A 11 -13.51 10.21 20.43
CA LEU A 11 -13.30 9.32 21.57
C LEU A 11 -14.54 9.36 22.45
N THR A 12 -15.05 8.22 22.83
CA THR A 12 -16.23 8.14 23.70
C THR A 12 -15.98 7.08 24.76
N GLU A 13 -15.95 7.51 26.02
CA GLU A 13 -15.71 6.59 27.13
C GLU A 13 -16.99 6.03 27.77
N ASN A 14 -18.13 6.48 27.30
CA ASN A 14 -19.42 6.04 27.84
C ASN A 14 -20.15 5.20 26.82
N ILE A 15 -20.29 3.91 27.10
CA ILE A 15 -20.93 2.98 26.14
C ILE A 15 -22.43 3.24 25.96
N THR A 16 -23.04 4.06 26.83
CA THR A 16 -24.45 4.42 26.69
C THR A 16 -24.67 5.77 26.04
N ASP A 17 -23.60 6.40 25.51
CA ASP A 17 -23.75 7.68 24.82
C ASP A 17 -24.71 7.52 23.63
N ALA A 18 -25.78 8.28 23.65
CA ALA A 18 -26.85 8.15 22.67
C ALA A 18 -26.47 8.59 21.27
N VAL A 19 -25.32 9.26 21.10
CA VAL A 19 -24.90 9.66 19.77
C VAL A 19 -24.56 8.46 18.90
N HIS A 20 -24.21 7.34 19.50
CA HIS A 20 -23.83 6.13 18.75
C HIS A 20 -25.03 5.24 18.49
N ASP A 21 -25.21 4.85 17.24
CA ASP A 21 -26.37 4.05 16.86
C ASP A 21 -26.08 2.53 16.89
N ALA A 22 -24.92 2.16 17.38
CA ALA A 22 -24.56 0.77 17.65
C ALA A 22 -23.31 0.75 18.48
N VAL A 23 -23.08 -0.33 19.18
CA VAL A 23 -21.81 -0.61 19.85
C VAL A 23 -21.23 -1.87 19.22
N ILE A 24 -19.98 -1.82 18.81
CA ILE A 24 -19.30 -2.97 18.22
C ILE A 24 -18.13 -3.35 19.11
N VAL A 25 -18.13 -4.59 19.59
CA VAL A 25 -17.04 -5.13 20.38
C VAL A 25 -16.27 -6.14 19.54
N VAL A 26 -14.96 -5.94 19.41
CA VAL A 26 -14.07 -6.86 18.74
C VAL A 26 -13.17 -7.48 19.80
N SER A 27 -13.19 -8.80 19.94
CA SER A 27 -12.46 -9.45 21.02
C SER A 27 -12.16 -10.90 20.65
N HIS A 28 -11.11 -11.44 21.27
CA HIS A 28 -10.77 -12.85 21.11
C HIS A 28 -11.60 -13.74 22.05
N SER A 29 -12.21 -13.16 23.09
CA SER A 29 -13.05 -13.91 24.02
C SER A 29 -13.99 -12.94 24.71
N TRP A 30 -15.27 -13.33 24.83
CA TRP A 30 -16.21 -12.49 25.56
C TRP A 30 -15.80 -12.33 27.02
N LYS A 31 -15.13 -13.34 27.57
CA LYS A 31 -14.68 -13.27 28.96
C LYS A 31 -13.61 -12.20 29.17
N ALA A 32 -12.90 -11.81 28.13
CA ALA A 32 -11.84 -10.78 28.26
C ALA A 32 -12.39 -9.42 28.65
N LEU A 33 -13.69 -9.18 28.48
CA LEU A 33 -14.27 -7.90 28.89
C LEU A 33 -14.25 -7.71 30.39
N GLU A 34 -14.10 -8.78 31.16
CA GLU A 34 -14.09 -8.69 32.60
C GLU A 34 -13.02 -7.76 33.15
N LYS A 35 -11.91 -7.63 32.44
CA LYS A 35 -10.79 -6.76 32.85
C LYS A 35 -11.13 -5.27 32.83
N TYR A 36 -12.24 -4.89 32.19
CA TYR A 36 -12.48 -3.47 31.90
C TYR A 36 -13.74 -3.01 32.61
N PRO A 37 -13.60 -2.27 33.75
CA PRO A 37 -14.78 -1.88 34.52
C PRO A 37 -15.81 -1.08 33.73
N GLY A 38 -15.38 -0.27 32.76
CA GLY A 38 -16.29 0.50 31.94
C GLY A 38 -17.17 -0.35 31.03
N LEU A 39 -16.83 -1.63 30.87
CA LEU A 39 -17.57 -2.56 30.03
C LEU A 39 -18.35 -3.56 30.87
N LYS A 40 -18.45 -3.31 32.16
CA LYS A 40 -19.05 -4.24 33.12
C LYS A 40 -20.48 -4.63 32.72
N SER A 41 -21.24 -3.66 32.21
CA SER A 41 -22.65 -3.95 31.86
C SER A 41 -22.80 -4.83 30.64
N LEU A 42 -21.75 -4.95 29.81
CA LEU A 42 -21.81 -5.82 28.65
C LEU A 42 -21.50 -7.28 28.99
N TYR A 43 -20.80 -7.51 30.08
CA TYR A 43 -20.37 -8.86 30.42
C TYR A 43 -21.55 -9.83 30.57
N PRO A 44 -22.59 -9.51 31.38
CA PRO A 44 -23.70 -10.45 31.49
C PRO A 44 -24.48 -10.61 30.20
N VAL A 45 -24.52 -9.59 29.35
CA VAL A 45 -25.17 -9.72 28.04
C VAL A 45 -24.48 -10.81 27.22
N LEU A 46 -23.15 -10.76 27.16
CA LEU A 46 -22.38 -11.73 26.40
C LEU A 46 -22.40 -13.10 27.08
N GLU A 47 -22.35 -13.14 28.40
CA GLU A 47 -22.44 -14.39 29.14
C GLU A 47 -23.75 -15.12 28.83
N ASN A 48 -24.88 -14.40 28.89
CA ASN A 48 -26.16 -14.99 28.58
C ASN A 48 -26.23 -15.46 27.14
N TYR A 49 -25.69 -14.66 26.22
CA TYR A 49 -25.75 -15.03 24.82
C TYR A 49 -24.88 -16.26 24.53
N SER A 50 -23.77 -16.41 25.26
CA SER A 50 -22.89 -17.57 25.09
C SER A 50 -23.62 -18.88 25.43
N LYS A 51 -24.62 -18.80 26.29
CA LYS A 51 -25.36 -19.99 26.67
C LYS A 51 -26.29 -20.48 25.56
N ILE A 52 -26.68 -19.59 24.64
CA ILE A 52 -27.56 -19.99 23.54
C ILE A 52 -26.81 -20.03 22.21
N ASN A 53 -25.56 -19.63 22.19
CA ASN A 53 -24.75 -19.68 20.97
C ASN A 53 -23.32 -20.10 21.30
N ALA A 54 -23.04 -21.38 21.13
CA ALA A 54 -21.74 -21.94 21.43
C ALA A 54 -20.66 -21.44 20.47
N SER A 55 -21.04 -20.76 19.39
CA SER A 55 -20.10 -20.23 18.39
C SER A 55 -19.76 -18.77 18.60
N LEU A 56 -20.16 -18.19 19.73
CA LEU A 56 -19.98 -16.76 19.95
C LEU A 56 -18.53 -16.31 19.76
N ASP A 57 -17.57 -17.11 20.23
CA ASP A 57 -16.13 -16.78 20.12
C ASP A 57 -15.43 -17.51 18.97
N LYS A 58 -16.17 -17.94 17.96
CA LYS A 58 -15.57 -18.74 16.88
C LYS A 58 -15.51 -17.96 15.57
N CYS A 59 -14.92 -16.78 15.63
CA CYS A 59 -14.68 -15.95 14.43
C CYS A 59 -15.99 -15.61 13.71
N THR A 60 -17.00 -15.20 14.48
CA THR A 60 -18.30 -14.84 13.95
C THR A 60 -18.68 -13.44 14.42
N VAL A 61 -19.68 -12.85 13.74
CA VAL A 61 -20.27 -11.59 14.16
C VAL A 61 -21.70 -11.85 14.58
N SER A 62 -22.07 -11.43 15.80
CA SER A 62 -23.40 -11.60 16.34
C SER A 62 -24.02 -10.24 16.62
N LEU A 63 -25.26 -10.05 16.19
CA LEU A 63 -26.04 -8.86 16.55
C LEU A 63 -26.95 -9.22 17.71
N ILE A 64 -26.74 -8.54 18.83
CA ILE A 64 -27.41 -8.90 20.07
C ILE A 64 -28.26 -7.70 20.55
N PRO A 65 -29.58 -7.84 20.57
CA PRO A 65 -30.44 -6.80 21.15
C PRO A 65 -30.20 -6.72 22.65
N THR A 66 -30.02 -5.50 23.16
CA THR A 66 -29.82 -5.33 24.60
C THR A 66 -30.11 -3.90 25.03
N ASP A 67 -30.58 -3.76 26.25
CA ASP A 67 -30.77 -2.45 26.85
C ASP A 67 -29.51 -1.89 27.47
N ALA A 68 -28.41 -2.63 27.44
CA ALA A 68 -27.15 -2.18 28.03
C ALA A 68 -26.51 -1.04 27.25
N VAL A 69 -26.95 -0.83 26.01
CA VAL A 69 -26.49 0.28 25.17
C VAL A 69 -27.69 1.05 24.66
N SER A 70 -27.51 2.37 24.43
CA SER A 70 -28.64 3.24 24.08
C SER A 70 -29.30 2.88 22.76
N SER A 71 -28.53 2.38 21.81
CA SER A 71 -29.05 2.02 20.50
C SER A 71 -29.78 0.67 20.48
N HIS A 72 -29.66 -0.09 21.54
CA HIS A 72 -30.21 -1.44 21.66
C HIS A 72 -29.56 -2.42 20.71
N ARG A 73 -28.44 -2.06 20.08
CA ARG A 73 -27.74 -2.92 19.14
C ARG A 73 -26.29 -3.12 19.58
N LEU A 74 -25.96 -4.33 19.98
CA LEU A 74 -24.60 -4.72 20.30
C LEU A 74 -24.13 -5.72 19.27
N PHE A 75 -23.06 -5.38 18.54
CA PHE A 75 -22.41 -6.32 17.65
C PHE A 75 -21.20 -6.89 18.37
N TYR A 76 -21.11 -8.20 18.44
CA TYR A 76 -19.94 -8.86 19.00
C TYR A 76 -19.22 -9.56 17.86
N SER A 77 -18.01 -9.08 17.56
CA SER A 77 -17.20 -9.61 16.47
C SER A 77 -16.01 -10.35 17.06
N SER A 78 -16.06 -11.66 16.99
CA SER A 78 -15.02 -12.49 17.57
C SER A 78 -13.86 -12.67 16.58
N THR A 79 -12.64 -12.50 17.05
CA THR A 79 -11.45 -12.81 16.24
C THR A 79 -11.23 -14.32 16.14
N GLY A 80 -11.93 -15.10 16.98
CA GLY A 80 -11.63 -16.51 17.13
C GLY A 80 -10.45 -16.73 18.05
N THR A 81 -10.16 -17.99 18.30
CA THR A 81 -9.01 -18.37 19.14
C THR A 81 -7.71 -17.97 18.46
N VAL A 82 -6.86 -17.28 19.18
CA VAL A 82 -5.57 -16.86 18.66
C VAL A 82 -4.57 -18.00 18.78
N ASN A 83 -3.95 -18.37 17.67
CA ASN A 83 -2.86 -19.35 17.67
C ASN A 83 -1.55 -18.58 17.72
N THR A 84 -0.93 -18.54 18.89
CA THR A 84 0.22 -17.68 19.12
C THR A 84 1.46 -18.07 18.33
N ASP A 85 1.47 -19.26 17.73
CA ASP A 85 2.60 -19.66 16.88
C ASP A 85 2.48 -19.09 15.47
N PHE A 86 1.26 -18.84 15.00
CA PHE A 86 1.06 -18.49 13.60
C PHE A 86 0.26 -17.22 13.38
N ASP A 87 -0.57 -16.84 14.34
CA ASP A 87 -1.45 -15.68 14.15
C ASP A 87 -0.72 -14.37 14.38
N ASP A 88 -1.18 -13.37 13.67
CA ASP A 88 -0.74 -11.99 13.86
C ASP A 88 -1.98 -11.11 14.08
N VAL A 89 -1.77 -9.81 14.10
CA VAL A 89 -2.83 -8.87 14.46
C VAL A 89 -3.95 -8.82 13.42
N ARG A 90 -3.79 -9.45 12.25
CA ARG A 90 -4.87 -9.49 11.26
C ARG A 90 -6.14 -10.15 11.80
N ARG A 91 -6.06 -10.91 12.86
CA ARG A 91 -7.28 -11.43 13.51
C ARG A 91 -8.24 -10.31 13.89
N TYR A 92 -7.76 -9.12 14.08
CA TYR A 92 -8.59 -7.95 14.37
C TYR A 92 -9.10 -7.22 13.13
N UNK A 93 -8.72 -7.55 12.15
CA UNK A 93 -9.17 -7.01 10.96
C UNK A 93 -10.51 -7.51 10.64
N UNK A 94 -11.15 -7.88 11.47
CA UNK A 94 -12.36 -8.50 11.34
C UNK A 94 -13.31 -7.67 10.66
N UNK A 95 -14.05 -8.25 10.22
CA UNK A 95 -15.04 -7.67 9.50
C UNK A 95 -15.94 -6.92 10.40
N UNK A 96 -16.04 -5.98 10.12
CA UNK A 96 -16.91 -5.17 10.81
C UNK A 96 -18.24 -5.40 10.30
N ALA A 97 -19.23 -5.23 10.98
CA ALA A 97 -20.64 -5.45 10.72
C ALA A 97 -21.32 -4.14 10.38
N VAL A 98 -20.97 -3.53 9.28
CA VAL A 98 -21.55 -2.25 8.88
C VAL A 98 -22.85 -2.44 8.07
N SER A 99 -23.13 -3.63 7.64
CA SER A 99 -24.24 -3.88 6.71
C SER A 99 -25.64 -3.73 7.31
N ALA A 100 -25.74 -3.58 8.62
CA ALA A 100 -27.06 -3.49 9.26
C ALA A 100 -27.58 -2.04 9.35
N GLY A 101 -27.06 -1.15 8.53
CA GLY A 101 -27.55 0.23 8.50
C GLY A 101 -26.96 1.11 9.59
N VAL A 102 -25.85 0.71 10.16
CA VAL A 102 -25.18 1.49 11.20
C VAL A 102 -24.50 2.69 10.56
N LYS A 103 -24.66 3.85 11.18
CA LYS A 103 -24.10 5.10 10.66
C LYS A 103 -23.06 5.75 11.56
N PHE A 104 -23.11 5.55 12.87
CA PHE A 104 -22.18 6.18 13.79
C PHE A 104 -21.92 5.25 14.98
N PRO A 105 -21.26 4.13 14.73
CA PRO A 105 -21.05 3.15 15.80
C PRO A 105 -19.94 3.56 16.76
N LEU A 106 -19.97 2.94 17.94
CA LEU A 106 -18.86 3.00 18.89
C LEU A 106 -18.09 1.70 18.79
N LEU A 107 -16.82 1.77 18.47
CA LEU A 107 -15.96 0.60 18.35
C LEU A 107 -15.15 0.39 19.63
N ILE A 108 -15.26 -0.81 20.18
CA ILE A 108 -14.53 -1.23 21.38
C ILE A 108 -13.67 -2.42 20.97
N THR A 109 -12.35 -2.27 21.02
CA THR A 109 -11.45 -3.37 20.66
C THR A 109 -10.74 -3.86 21.91
N ILE A 110 -10.93 -5.13 22.24
CA ILE A 110 -10.28 -5.76 23.39
C ILE A 110 -9.00 -6.41 22.87
N PRO A 111 -7.84 -5.85 23.15
CA PRO A 111 -6.60 -6.35 22.55
C PRO A 111 -6.17 -7.66 23.17
N TYR A 112 -5.62 -8.54 22.33
CA TYR A 112 -4.83 -9.66 22.82
C TYR A 112 -3.48 -9.07 23.21
N GLU A 113 -2.96 -9.42 24.40
CA GLU A 113 -1.83 -8.64 24.94
C GLU A 113 -0.56 -8.72 24.07
N ARG A 114 -0.42 -9.72 23.22
CA ARG A 114 0.75 -9.80 22.33
C ARG A 114 0.65 -8.88 21.11
N PHE A 115 -0.52 -8.30 20.86
CA PHE A 115 -0.75 -7.49 19.65
C PHE A 115 -0.87 -6.03 20.03
N SER A 116 0.28 -5.33 20.04
CA SER A 116 0.33 -3.96 20.53
C SER A 116 -0.51 -2.98 19.71
N GLN A 117 -0.78 -3.30 18.44
CA GLN A 117 -1.53 -2.40 17.57
C GLN A 117 -2.95 -2.90 17.27
N ALA A 118 -3.48 -3.76 18.13
CA ALA A 118 -4.81 -4.34 17.88
C ALA A 118 -5.89 -3.28 17.70
N GLU A 119 -5.88 -2.22 18.52
CA GLU A 119 -6.91 -1.19 18.42
C GLU A 119 -6.82 -0.44 17.10
N LEU A 120 -5.62 -0.10 16.68
CA LEU A 120 -5.42 0.62 15.44
C LEU A 120 -5.81 -0.25 14.25
N VAL A 121 -5.36 -1.49 14.24
CA VAL A 121 -5.67 -2.42 13.15
C VAL A 121 -7.19 -2.67 13.08
N SER A 122 -7.82 -2.82 14.23
CA SER A 122 -9.26 -3.04 14.28
C SER A 122 -10.02 -1.85 13.67
N ALA A 123 -9.62 -0.62 14.03
CA ALA A 123 -10.30 0.56 13.51
C ALA A 123 -10.11 0.67 11.99
N VAL A 124 -8.90 0.46 11.52
CA VAL A 124 -8.61 0.56 10.08
C VAL A 124 -9.34 -0.54 9.32
N GLY A 125 -9.37 -1.76 9.86
CA GLY A 125 -10.08 -2.86 9.25
C GLY A 125 -11.59 -2.63 9.18
N GLY A 126 -12.15 -2.08 10.24
CA GLY A 126 -13.57 -1.74 10.24
C GLY A 126 -13.91 -0.69 9.20
N LEU A 127 -13.03 0.29 9.05
CA LEU A 127 -13.25 1.36 8.07
C LEU A 127 -13.10 0.87 6.63
N HIS A 128 -12.45 -0.26 6.42
CA HIS A 128 -12.36 -0.85 5.09
C HIS A 128 -13.76 -1.09 4.50
N SER A 129 -14.68 -1.61 5.31
CA SER A 129 -16.03 -1.89 4.82
C SER A 129 -16.85 -0.62 4.62
N ALA A 130 -16.37 0.52 5.12
CA ALA A 130 -17.06 1.80 4.98
C ALA A 130 -16.63 2.58 3.74
N TYR A 131 -15.65 2.08 3.00
CA TYR A 131 -15.18 2.79 1.82
C TYR A 131 -16.24 2.77 0.72
N THR A 132 -16.51 3.94 0.14
CA THR A 132 -17.38 4.05 -1.02
C THR A 132 -16.49 4.32 -2.23
N PRO A 133 -16.56 3.47 -3.27
CA PRO A 133 -15.68 3.65 -4.43
C PRO A 133 -15.73 5.05 -5.03
N TYR A 134 -14.58 5.48 -5.51
CA TYR A 134 -14.42 6.84 -6.03
C TYR A 134 -15.43 7.18 -7.11
N HIS A 135 -15.68 6.25 -8.04
CA HIS A 135 -16.59 6.58 -9.15
C HIS A 135 -18.02 6.79 -8.64
N ILE A 136 -18.42 6.09 -7.59
CA ILE A 136 -19.77 6.32 -7.02
C ILE A 136 -19.82 7.69 -6.36
N ARG A 137 -18.79 8.03 -5.58
CA ARG A 137 -18.75 9.34 -4.92
C ARG A 137 -18.70 10.49 -5.92
N SER A 138 -18.04 10.28 -7.06
CA SER A 138 -17.91 11.34 -8.05
C SER A 138 -19.20 11.55 -8.85
N GLU A 139 -20.03 10.52 -8.94
CA GLU A 139 -21.31 10.63 -9.66
C GLU A 139 -22.44 11.06 -8.76
N ASP A 140 -22.40 10.62 -7.52
CA ASP A 140 -23.46 10.88 -6.55
C ASP A 140 -22.83 11.29 -5.24
N ASN A 141 -22.80 12.55 -4.99
CA ASN A 141 -22.09 13.13 -3.84
C ASN A 141 -22.62 12.73 -2.48
N GLN A 142 -23.57 11.84 -2.39
CA GLN A 142 -24.34 11.80 -1.16
C GLN A 142 -24.12 10.62 -0.27
N THR A 143 -23.61 9.53 -0.80
CA THR A 143 -23.74 8.29 -0.07
C THR A 143 -22.48 7.93 0.67
N LEU A 144 -22.42 8.34 1.93
CA LEU A 144 -21.41 7.80 2.83
C LEU A 144 -22.01 6.63 3.57
N LYS A 145 -21.22 5.58 3.69
CA LYS A 145 -21.67 4.41 4.45
C LYS A 145 -21.68 4.68 5.94
N LEU A 146 -20.75 5.53 6.42
CA LEU A 146 -20.71 5.93 7.82
C LEU A 146 -20.69 7.45 7.93
N ASP A 147 -21.44 7.96 8.89
CA ASP A 147 -21.33 9.38 9.26
C ASP A 147 -20.14 9.60 10.18
N GLY A 148 -19.81 8.62 10.99
CA GLY A 148 -18.71 8.76 11.92
C GLY A 148 -18.38 7.46 12.59
N LEU A 149 -17.33 7.49 13.39
CA LEU A 149 -16.89 6.34 14.19
C LEU A 149 -16.46 6.84 15.56
N GLY A 150 -17.05 6.27 16.61
CA GLY A 150 -16.57 6.49 17.95
C GLY A 150 -15.58 5.41 18.31
N ILE A 151 -14.55 5.79 19.05
CA ILE A 151 -13.54 4.85 19.55
C ILE A 151 -13.61 4.84 21.06
N TYR A 152 -13.83 3.68 21.64
CA TYR A 152 -13.75 3.52 23.09
C TYR A 152 -12.28 3.26 23.42
N PRO A 153 -11.64 4.16 24.17
CA PRO A 153 -10.19 4.03 24.38
C PRO A 153 -9.85 2.98 25.41
N ILE A 154 -9.14 1.96 25.02
CA ILE A 154 -8.65 0.93 25.93
C ILE A 154 -7.22 1.28 26.36
N ALA A 155 -6.29 1.38 25.42
CA ALA A 155 -4.90 1.62 25.74
C ALA A 155 -4.51 3.08 25.59
N ASP A 156 -4.91 3.72 24.53
CA ASP A 156 -4.52 5.10 24.23
C ASP A 156 -5.74 6.00 24.29
N LYS A 157 -5.77 6.88 25.30
CA LYS A 157 -6.91 7.75 25.53
C LYS A 157 -6.71 9.16 24.99
N SER A 158 -5.75 9.33 24.11
CA SER A 158 -5.41 10.66 23.61
C SER A 158 -6.13 11.00 22.32
N GLN A 159 -6.29 12.28 22.08
CA GLN A 159 -6.82 12.75 20.80
C GLN A 159 -5.87 12.43 19.66
N LYS A 160 -4.59 12.26 19.95
CA LYS A 160 -3.62 11.87 18.93
C LYS A 160 -3.94 10.52 18.31
N PHE A 161 -4.53 9.61 19.09
CA PHE A 161 -4.91 8.31 18.55
C PHE A 161 -5.99 8.47 17.48
N ILE A 162 -6.94 9.37 17.73
CA ILE A 162 -7.98 9.67 16.73
C ILE A 162 -7.35 10.26 15.46
N GLU A 163 -6.41 11.18 15.62
CA GLU A 163 -5.73 11.79 14.47
C GLU A 163 -4.97 10.75 13.68
N LEU A 164 -4.38 9.78 14.37
CA LEU A 164 -3.66 8.70 13.71
C LEU A 164 -4.62 7.84 12.87
N ILE A 165 -5.76 7.48 13.44
CA ILE A 165 -6.76 6.69 12.71
C ILE A 165 -7.23 7.46 11.46
N GLN A 166 -7.51 8.76 11.64
CA GLN A 166 -7.94 9.59 10.51
C GLN A 166 -6.90 9.64 9.40
N GLY A 167 -5.65 9.85 9.79
CA GLY A 167 -4.57 9.95 8.81
C GLY A 167 -4.39 8.67 8.01
N ILE A 168 -4.44 7.53 8.69
CA ILE A 168 -4.26 6.25 8.03
C ILE A 168 -5.47 5.95 7.14
N GLU A 169 -6.66 6.24 7.63
CA GLU A 169 -7.86 6.00 6.84
C GLU A 169 -7.87 6.83 5.56
N ARG A 170 -7.47 8.12 5.65
CA ARG A 170 -7.37 8.97 4.47
C ARG A 170 -6.33 8.46 3.50
N SER A 171 -5.22 7.98 4.03
CA SER A 171 -4.17 7.37 3.23
C SER A 171 -4.70 6.17 2.44
N PHE A 172 -5.49 5.31 3.10
CA PHE A 172 -6.08 4.15 2.45
C PHE A 172 -7.11 4.58 1.39
N ILE A 173 -7.89 5.61 1.67
CA ILE A 173 -8.88 6.10 0.69
C ILE A 173 -8.17 6.56 -0.57
N VAL A 174 -7.08 7.33 -0.43
CA VAL A 174 -6.33 7.80 -1.59
C VAL A 174 -5.81 6.62 -2.42
N SER A 175 -5.22 5.63 -1.76
CA SER A 175 -4.70 4.47 -2.48
C SER A 175 -5.82 3.71 -3.19
N ARG A 176 -6.96 3.51 -2.53
CA ARG A 176 -8.08 2.82 -3.16
C ARG A 176 -8.66 3.61 -4.32
N ASP A 177 -8.80 4.92 -4.15
CA ASP A 177 -9.35 5.76 -5.23
C ASP A 177 -8.54 5.59 -6.51
N ILE A 178 -7.22 5.65 -6.37
CA ILE A 178 -6.35 5.51 -7.53
C ILE A 178 -6.29 4.06 -7.98
N GLY A 179 -5.98 3.16 -7.06
CA GLY A 179 -5.69 1.78 -7.41
C GLY A 179 -6.88 0.99 -7.90
N ASP A 180 -8.05 1.19 -7.28
CA ASP A 180 -9.27 0.47 -7.68
C ASP A 180 -10.00 1.20 -8.80
N GLY A 181 -9.61 2.41 -9.14
CA GLY A 181 -10.30 3.18 -10.18
C GLY A 181 -10.17 2.53 -11.54
N ASP A 182 -11.23 2.64 -12.34
CA ASP A 182 -11.23 2.01 -13.67
C ASP A 182 -10.26 2.73 -14.61
N PRO A 183 -9.91 2.09 -15.76
CA PRO A 183 -8.88 2.67 -16.64
C PRO A 183 -9.24 4.02 -17.23
N GLN A 184 -10.52 4.33 -17.33
CA GLN A 184 -10.94 5.60 -17.92
C GLN A 184 -10.90 6.71 -16.87
N ARG A 185 -11.50 6.47 -15.71
CA ARG A 185 -11.54 7.47 -14.66
C ARG A 185 -10.20 7.72 -13.99
N MET A 186 -9.32 6.72 -14.03
CA MET A 186 -7.96 6.85 -13.48
C MET A 186 -6.90 6.56 -14.53
N ALA A 187 -7.13 7.07 -15.76
CA ALA A 187 -6.08 7.14 -16.77
C ALA A 187 -4.94 8.04 -16.27
N PRO A 188 -3.74 7.96 -16.87
CA PRO A 188 -2.62 8.75 -16.34
C PRO A 188 -2.91 10.23 -16.16
N PRO A 189 -3.52 10.94 -17.14
CA PRO A 189 -3.83 12.36 -16.89
C PRO A 189 -4.79 12.56 -15.73
N LYS A 190 -5.74 11.64 -15.55
CA LYS A 190 -6.72 11.78 -14.47
C LYS A 190 -6.10 11.54 -13.10
N VAL A 191 -5.16 10.60 -13.00
CA VAL A 191 -4.43 10.40 -11.76
C VAL A 191 -3.65 11.67 -11.42
N ALA A 192 -3.01 12.29 -12.43
CA ALA A 192 -2.28 13.52 -12.20
C ALA A 192 -3.20 14.62 -11.66
N GLU A 193 -4.41 14.75 -12.25
CA GLU A 193 -5.37 15.74 -11.77
C GLU A 193 -5.79 15.46 -10.33
N TYR A 194 -6.05 14.19 -10.01
CA TYR A 194 -6.45 13.80 -8.67
C TYR A 194 -5.37 14.18 -7.65
N VAL A 195 -4.13 13.86 -7.96
CA VAL A 195 -3.01 14.10 -7.04
C VAL A 195 -2.75 15.60 -6.89
N GLN A 196 -2.81 16.36 -7.99
CA GLN A 196 -2.62 17.81 -7.94
C GLN A 196 -3.69 18.46 -7.06
N GLU A 197 -4.94 18.04 -7.23
CA GLU A 197 -6.02 18.59 -6.42
C GLU A 197 -5.89 18.20 -4.95
N LEU A 198 -5.52 16.94 -4.70
CA LEU A 198 -5.39 16.43 -3.35
C LEU A 198 -4.38 17.22 -2.53
N PHE A 199 -3.23 17.52 -3.12
CA PHE A 199 -2.13 18.13 -2.38
C PHE A 199 -2.01 19.64 -2.58
N LYS A 200 -2.97 20.23 -3.26
CA LYS A 200 -2.97 21.68 -3.49
C LYS A 200 -2.95 22.42 -2.15
N GLY A 201 -1.98 23.31 -2.00
CA GLY A 201 -1.88 24.10 -0.79
C GLY A 201 -1.40 23.35 0.45
N SER A 202 -0.91 22.12 0.26
CA SER A 202 -0.45 21.29 1.38
C SER A 202 1.07 21.33 1.49
N SER A 203 1.60 20.55 2.44
CA SER A 203 3.05 20.42 2.62
C SER A 203 3.69 19.49 1.60
N VAL A 204 2.90 18.83 0.76
CA VAL A 204 3.43 17.96 -0.28
C VAL A 204 3.54 18.74 -1.58
N LYS A 205 4.75 18.78 -2.14
CA LYS A 205 4.98 19.46 -3.41
C LYS A 205 4.73 18.47 -4.55
N VAL A 206 3.96 18.90 -5.55
CA VAL A 206 3.62 18.05 -6.70
C VAL A 206 4.12 18.72 -7.98
N THR A 207 4.84 17.95 -8.80
CA THR A 207 5.28 18.38 -10.12
C THR A 207 4.93 17.28 -11.10
N VAL A 208 4.35 17.64 -12.24
CA VAL A 208 3.91 16.65 -13.22
C VAL A 208 4.64 16.85 -14.53
N ASP A 209 5.32 15.80 -15.02
CA ASP A 209 5.87 15.78 -16.36
C ASP A 209 4.78 15.25 -17.29
N SER A 210 4.32 16.11 -18.20
CA SER A 210 3.28 15.76 -19.16
C SER A 210 3.71 16.00 -20.61
N ASP A 211 4.84 16.63 -20.83
CA ASP A 211 5.36 16.90 -22.17
C ASP A 211 5.91 15.59 -22.74
N GLN A 212 5.23 15.04 -23.73
CA GLN A 212 5.57 13.72 -24.28
C GLN A 212 6.93 13.71 -24.94
N GLU A 213 7.36 14.84 -25.53
CA GLU A 213 8.72 14.91 -26.10
C GLU A 213 9.78 14.83 -25.02
N LYS A 214 9.54 15.51 -23.91
CA LYS A 214 10.47 15.44 -22.78
C LYS A 214 10.50 14.02 -22.20
N ILE A 215 9.32 13.40 -22.04
CA ILE A 215 9.27 12.04 -21.50
C ILE A 215 10.02 11.09 -22.40
N LYS A 216 9.80 11.19 -23.71
CA LYS A 216 10.47 10.33 -24.65
C LYS A 216 12.00 10.49 -24.59
N LYS A 217 12.45 11.72 -24.40
CA LYS A 217 13.89 12.00 -24.35
C LYS A 217 14.51 11.57 -23.04
N GLU A 218 13.89 11.89 -21.91
CA GLU A 218 14.51 11.68 -20.60
C GLU A 218 14.11 10.36 -19.94
N TYR A 219 12.99 9.80 -20.34
CA TYR A 219 12.47 8.55 -19.75
C TYR A 219 12.00 7.64 -20.89
N PRO A 220 12.92 7.26 -21.81
CA PRO A 220 12.53 6.60 -23.06
C PRO A 220 11.82 5.27 -22.88
N LEU A 221 12.01 4.59 -21.77
CA LEU A 221 11.36 3.30 -21.54
C LEU A 221 9.92 3.45 -21.05
N LEU A 222 9.51 4.66 -20.73
CA LEU A 222 8.14 4.92 -20.27
C LEU A 222 7.18 5.21 -21.43
N UNK A 223 7.62 5.43 -22.51
CA UNK A 223 6.86 5.86 -23.63
C UNK A 223 5.99 4.74 -24.08
N UNK A 224 4.88 4.73 -24.03
CA UNK A 224 3.88 3.98 -24.63
C UNK A 224 2.83 4.92 -24.91
N UNK A 225 2.32 4.85 -25.89
CA UNK A 225 1.49 5.90 -26.16
C UNK A 225 0.19 5.43 -26.57
N VAL A 226 -0.88 5.66 -25.83
CA VAL A 226 -2.34 5.69 -26.12
C VAL A 226 -2.75 7.15 -26.06
N PRO A 227 -3.21 7.80 -27.16
CA PRO A 227 -3.36 9.26 -27.19
C PRO A 227 -4.18 9.87 -26.06
N GLU A 228 -5.29 9.27 -25.69
CA GLU A 228 -6.12 9.82 -24.62
C GLU A 228 -5.58 9.46 -23.24
N HIS A 229 -4.62 8.55 -23.16
CA HIS A 229 -4.08 8.06 -21.91
C HIS A 229 -2.57 8.22 -21.90
N GLN A 230 -2.09 9.37 -22.36
CA GLN A 230 -0.67 9.62 -22.46
C GLN A 230 -0.02 9.59 -21.08
N ALA A 231 1.23 9.17 -21.07
CA ALA A 231 1.99 9.00 -19.84
C ALA A 231 2.10 10.29 -19.05
N ARG A 232 2.20 10.13 -17.74
CA ARG A 232 2.50 11.21 -16.80
C ARG A 232 3.48 10.68 -15.79
N ILE A 233 4.50 11.47 -15.47
CA ILE A 233 5.31 11.17 -14.30
C ILE A 233 4.94 12.20 -13.25
N ILE A 234 4.43 11.74 -12.12
CA ILE A 234 4.00 12.61 -11.05
C ILE A 234 5.07 12.56 -9.96
N TRP A 235 5.74 13.68 -9.74
CA TRP A 235 6.80 13.80 -8.75
C TRP A 235 6.23 14.40 -7.48
N LEU A 236 6.53 13.76 -6.35
CA LEU A 236 6.04 14.20 -5.05
C LEU A 236 7.22 14.41 -4.12
N GLU A 237 7.11 15.41 -3.25
CA GLU A 237 8.16 15.67 -2.27
C GLU A 237 7.57 16.18 -0.98
N TYR A 238 8.08 15.64 0.13
CA TYR A 238 7.78 16.05 1.49
C TYR A 238 9.11 16.16 2.25
N SER A 239 9.23 17.16 3.11
CA SER A 239 10.44 17.28 3.91
C SER A 239 10.13 17.93 5.25
N ASN A 240 10.64 17.34 6.32
CA ASN A 240 10.64 17.95 7.64
C ASN A 240 11.92 17.50 8.34
N GLU A 241 12.88 18.41 8.44
CA GLU A 241 14.19 18.07 8.95
C GLU A 241 14.33 18.29 10.46
N GLU A 242 13.29 18.76 11.15
CA GLU A 242 13.33 18.85 12.61
C GLU A 242 13.49 17.47 13.21
N GLU A 243 14.20 17.38 14.32
CA GLU A 243 14.30 16.11 15.02
C GLU A 243 13.03 15.84 15.82
N PRO A 244 12.50 14.58 15.77
CA PRO A 244 11.40 14.22 16.64
C PRO A 244 11.84 14.27 18.10
N LYS A 245 10.90 14.52 19.03
CA LYS A 245 11.23 14.58 20.45
C LYS A 245 11.88 13.29 20.95
N ASN A 246 11.35 12.14 20.57
CA ASN A 246 11.88 10.86 21.00
C ASN A 246 12.28 10.08 19.75
N ALA A 247 13.38 10.53 19.14
CA ALA A 247 13.79 9.95 17.85
C ALA A 247 14.08 8.48 17.99
N GLN A 248 13.28 7.65 17.32
CA GLN A 248 13.47 6.22 17.28
C GLN A 248 14.13 5.79 15.99
N LYS A 249 14.26 6.70 15.04
CA LYS A 249 14.91 6.46 13.76
C LYS A 249 15.72 7.68 13.39
N GLU A 250 16.89 7.43 12.79
CA GLU A 250 17.69 8.54 12.32
C GLU A 250 17.08 9.13 11.05
N PHE A 251 17.53 10.32 10.69
CA PHE A 251 17.08 10.99 9.49
C PHE A 251 17.30 10.11 8.27
N GLU A 252 16.33 10.11 7.38
CA GLU A 252 16.39 9.34 6.14
C GLU A 252 15.80 10.16 5.01
N THR A 253 16.33 9.93 3.80
CA THR A 253 15.68 10.39 2.58
C THR A 253 15.15 9.14 1.87
N LEU A 254 13.83 8.98 1.86
CA LEU A 254 13.21 7.89 1.12
C LEU A 254 12.95 8.34 -0.31
N MET A 255 13.30 7.51 -1.27
CA MET A 255 13.15 7.85 -2.68
C MET A 255 12.36 6.73 -3.34
N LEU A 256 11.07 6.96 -3.54
CA LEU A 256 10.11 5.91 -3.90
C LEU A 256 9.74 6.02 -5.38
N VAL A 257 9.73 4.90 -6.06
CA VAL A 257 9.28 4.84 -7.46
C VAL A 257 8.16 3.81 -7.52
N GLY A 258 6.97 4.26 -7.91
CA GLY A 258 5.80 3.40 -7.95
C GLY A 258 5.34 3.09 -9.36
N LYS A 259 5.12 1.81 -9.63
CA LYS A 259 4.55 1.38 -10.91
C LYS A 259 3.13 1.89 -11.00
N GLY A 260 2.81 2.56 -12.12
CA GLY A 260 1.50 3.15 -12.33
C GLY A 260 0.89 2.77 -13.67
N VAL A 261 0.88 1.48 -13.99
CA VAL A 261 0.29 1.02 -15.25
C VAL A 261 -1.23 1.00 -15.08
N THR A 262 -1.90 1.94 -15.73
CA THR A 262 -3.33 2.16 -15.50
C THR A 262 -4.21 1.08 -16.09
N LEU A 263 -3.72 0.41 -17.12
CA LEU A 263 -4.31 -0.83 -17.62
C LEU A 263 -3.22 -1.59 -18.36
N ASP A 264 -3.02 -2.84 -17.99
CA ASP A 264 -2.01 -3.67 -18.63
C ASP A 264 -2.69 -4.71 -19.53
N THR A 265 -2.63 -4.47 -20.83
CA THR A 265 -3.14 -5.44 -21.80
C THR A 265 -2.07 -6.45 -22.20
N GLY A 266 -0.84 -6.26 -21.75
CA GLY A 266 0.31 -7.05 -22.22
C GLY A 266 1.02 -6.43 -23.40
N GLY A 267 0.45 -5.39 -24.01
CA GLY A 267 0.99 -4.83 -25.23
C GLY A 267 0.81 -5.81 -26.38
N VAL A 268 1.78 -5.88 -27.30
CA VAL A 268 1.68 -6.84 -28.41
C VAL A 268 1.78 -8.29 -27.93
N ASP A 269 2.38 -8.53 -26.78
CA ASP A 269 2.29 -9.84 -26.11
C ASP A 269 1.02 -9.87 -25.28
N VAL A 270 -0.11 -9.87 -25.96
CA VAL A 270 -1.41 -9.60 -25.35
C VAL A 270 -1.81 -10.70 -24.35
N LYS A 271 -2.38 -10.27 -23.24
CA LYS A 271 -2.86 -11.22 -22.22
C LYS A 271 -4.10 -11.96 -22.74
N THR A 272 -4.11 -13.27 -22.55
CA THR A 272 -5.21 -14.11 -22.97
C THR A 272 -5.67 -14.99 -21.79
N GLY A 273 -6.75 -15.73 -22.00
CA GLY A 273 -7.21 -16.69 -20.99
C GLY A 273 -7.75 -16.04 -19.74
N GLY A 274 -8.29 -14.84 -19.85
CA GLY A 274 -8.87 -14.16 -18.70
C GLY A 274 -7.89 -13.37 -17.85
N HIS A 275 -6.62 -13.31 -18.26
CA HIS A 275 -5.59 -12.68 -17.42
C HIS A 275 -5.61 -11.15 -17.51
N MET A 276 -6.39 -10.56 -18.38
CA MET A 276 -6.46 -9.10 -18.48
C MET A 276 -7.42 -8.51 -17.46
N TYR A 277 -8.43 -9.27 -17.06
CA TYR A 277 -9.40 -8.77 -16.06
C TYR A 277 -8.69 -8.47 -14.76
N GLY A 278 -8.94 -7.29 -14.19
CA GLY A 278 -8.30 -6.86 -12.98
C GLY A 278 -7.01 -6.09 -13.20
N MET A 279 -6.55 -5.98 -14.44
CA MET A 279 -5.28 -5.29 -14.74
C MET A 279 -5.40 -3.77 -14.64
N SER A 280 -6.59 -3.22 -14.38
CA SER A 280 -6.69 -1.81 -14.02
C SER A 280 -5.99 -1.54 -12.68
N ARG A 281 -5.74 -2.55 -11.89
CA ARG A 281 -5.03 -2.42 -10.61
C ARG A 281 -3.52 -2.51 -10.75
N ASP A 282 -3.03 -2.57 -11.96
CA ASP A 282 -1.59 -2.65 -12.20
C ASP A 282 -0.88 -1.33 -11.90
N LYS A 283 -1.60 -0.38 -11.36
CA LYS A 283 -1.07 0.89 -10.89
C LYS A 283 -0.97 0.97 -9.37
N TYR A 284 -1.16 -0.15 -8.66
CA TYR A 284 -1.17 -0.09 -7.20
C TYR A 284 0.15 0.32 -6.58
N GLY A 285 1.27 0.12 -7.28
CA GLY A 285 2.53 0.64 -6.76
C GLY A 285 2.47 2.15 -6.60
N ALA A 286 2.00 2.84 -7.63
CA ALA A 286 1.83 4.28 -7.56
C ALA A 286 0.74 4.68 -6.59
N ALA A 287 -0.32 3.88 -6.48
CA ALA A 287 -1.39 4.16 -5.54
C ALA A 287 -0.90 4.11 -4.09
N VAL A 288 -0.04 3.16 -3.77
CA VAL A 288 0.57 3.07 -2.45
C VAL A 288 1.44 4.30 -2.18
N VAL A 289 2.20 4.74 -3.18
CA VAL A 289 3.01 5.95 -3.04
C VAL A 289 2.13 7.16 -2.71
N ALA A 290 1.03 7.34 -3.44
CA ALA A 290 0.15 8.49 -3.20
C ALA A 290 -0.47 8.42 -1.81
N GLY A 291 -0.89 7.22 -1.38
CA GLY A 291 -1.43 7.05 -0.03
C GLY A 291 -0.41 7.36 1.03
N PHE A 292 0.83 6.93 0.81
CA PHE A 292 1.90 7.22 1.76
C PHE A 292 2.10 8.73 1.91
N PHE A 293 2.03 9.47 0.80
CA PHE A 293 2.17 10.92 0.87
C PHE A 293 0.98 11.58 1.56
N GLU A 294 -0.22 11.03 1.44
CA GLU A 294 -1.33 11.57 2.22
C GLU A 294 -1.10 11.38 3.71
N ALA A 295 -0.53 10.25 4.11
CA ALA A 295 -0.16 10.05 5.50
C ALA A 295 0.91 11.07 5.94
N LEU A 296 1.91 11.32 5.08
CA LEU A 296 2.92 12.35 5.37
C LEU A 296 2.26 13.72 5.56
N ASN A 297 1.33 14.03 4.68
CA ASN A 297 0.65 15.33 4.70
C ASN A 297 -0.13 15.54 6.00
N LEU A 298 -0.81 14.50 6.47
CA LEU A 298 -1.69 14.63 7.63
C LEU A 298 -0.97 14.39 8.95
N LEU A 299 -0.02 13.47 8.99
CA LEU A 299 0.65 13.10 10.24
C LEU A 299 1.92 13.90 10.50
N LYS A 300 2.51 14.44 9.46
CA LYS A 300 3.64 15.37 9.54
C LYS A 300 4.82 14.84 10.36
N PRO A 301 5.37 13.68 9.98
CA PRO A 301 6.54 13.16 10.71
C PRO A 301 7.73 14.09 10.58
N LYS A 302 8.61 14.05 11.59
CA LYS A 302 9.84 14.84 11.61
C LYS A 302 11.03 13.94 11.36
N GLY A 303 12.13 14.54 10.92
CA GLY A 303 13.35 13.79 10.66
C GLY A 303 13.26 12.92 9.43
N LEU A 304 12.57 13.40 8.40
CA LEU A 304 12.29 12.58 7.22
C LEU A 304 12.13 13.47 5.99
N LYS A 305 12.74 13.06 4.89
CA LYS A 305 12.48 13.62 3.58
C LYS A 305 12.03 12.48 2.67
N VAL A 306 11.01 12.72 1.87
CA VAL A 306 10.52 11.71 0.94
C VAL A 306 10.36 12.34 -0.43
N LYS A 307 10.96 11.69 -1.43
CA LYS A 307 10.81 12.07 -2.83
C LYS A 307 10.22 10.86 -3.54
N ALA A 308 9.32 11.09 -4.47
CA ALA A 308 8.70 9.96 -5.15
C ALA A 308 8.34 10.28 -6.58
N ALA A 309 8.24 9.22 -7.37
CA ALA A 309 7.74 9.27 -8.74
C ALA A 309 6.60 8.26 -8.87
N MET A 310 5.46 8.71 -9.38
CA MET A 310 4.39 7.83 -9.81
C MET A 310 4.51 7.73 -11.33
N CYS A 311 4.83 6.53 -11.83
CA CYS A 311 5.16 6.32 -13.24
C CYS A 311 3.91 5.87 -13.99
N MET A 312 3.06 6.84 -14.36
CA MET A 312 1.73 6.55 -14.87
C MET A 312 1.76 6.34 -16.37
N VAL A 313 1.34 5.17 -16.81
CA VAL A 313 1.35 4.82 -18.23
C VAL A 313 0.30 3.73 -18.46
N ARG A 314 -0.18 3.62 -19.71
CA ARG A 314 -1.05 2.51 -20.11
C ARG A 314 -0.28 1.60 -21.05
N ASN A 315 -0.34 0.29 -20.83
CA ASN A 315 0.31 -0.69 -21.70
C ASN A 315 -0.74 -1.29 -22.64
N SER A 316 -0.72 -0.84 -23.89
CA SER A 316 -1.70 -1.27 -24.90
C SER A 316 -1.07 -1.41 -26.25
N ILE A 317 -1.74 -2.12 -27.15
CA ILE A 317 -1.32 -2.26 -28.53
C ILE A 317 -1.53 -0.91 -29.24
N GLY A 318 -0.54 -0.50 -30.01
CA GLY A 318 -0.65 0.73 -30.79
C GLY A 318 0.50 0.84 -31.76
N SER A 319 0.31 1.69 -32.76
CA SER A 319 1.32 1.84 -33.80
C SER A 319 2.65 2.41 -33.27
N ASN A 320 2.57 3.15 -32.18
CA ASN A 320 3.77 3.73 -31.58
C ASN A 320 4.25 2.98 -30.35
N ALA A 321 3.61 1.86 -30.03
CA ALA A 321 4.03 1.04 -28.90
C ALA A 321 5.28 0.24 -29.26
N TYR A 322 6.12 0.02 -28.27
CA TYR A 322 7.33 -0.78 -28.52
C TYR A 322 6.95 -2.27 -28.66
N THR A 323 7.86 -3.01 -29.25
CA THR A 323 7.64 -4.44 -29.46
C THR A 323 8.88 -5.24 -29.10
N CYS A 324 8.71 -6.55 -29.10
CA CYS A 324 9.83 -7.47 -28.94
C CYS A 324 10.87 -7.22 -30.03
N ASP A 325 12.10 -7.51 -29.70
CA ASP A 325 13.26 -7.32 -30.57
C ASP A 325 13.76 -5.87 -30.61
N GLU A 326 12.98 -4.91 -30.15
CA GLU A 326 13.52 -3.56 -30.08
C GLU A 326 14.63 -3.49 -29.04
N ILE A 327 15.57 -2.59 -29.31
CA ILE A 327 16.62 -2.27 -28.35
C ILE A 327 16.48 -0.80 -28.02
N ILE A 328 16.18 -0.51 -26.78
CA ILE A 328 15.90 0.85 -26.34
C ILE A 328 17.04 1.30 -25.44
N VAL A 329 17.56 2.49 -25.69
CA VAL A 329 18.63 3.06 -24.86
C VAL A 329 17.97 3.80 -23.68
N SER A 330 18.27 3.34 -22.48
CA SER A 330 17.68 3.89 -21.27
C SER A 330 18.31 5.23 -20.90
N ARG A 331 17.72 5.90 -19.91
CA ARG A 331 18.30 7.11 -19.35
C ARG A 331 19.73 6.87 -18.86
N SER A 332 19.99 5.69 -18.33
CA SER A 332 21.32 5.32 -17.81
C SER A 332 22.32 5.02 -18.92
N LYS A 333 21.87 5.07 -20.19
CA LYS A 333 22.70 4.78 -21.39
C LYS A 333 22.97 3.30 -21.58
N LYS A 334 22.18 2.44 -20.98
CA LYS A 334 22.22 1.01 -21.23
C LYS A 334 21.32 0.67 -22.43
N ARG A 335 21.81 -0.19 -23.32
CA ARG A 335 21.01 -0.72 -24.41
C ARG A 335 20.25 -1.92 -23.87
N ILE A 336 18.92 -1.85 -23.93
CA ILE A 336 18.05 -2.86 -23.31
C ILE A 336 17.28 -3.60 -24.39
N ALA A 337 17.49 -4.90 -24.46
CA ALA A 337 16.76 -5.74 -25.42
C ALA A 337 15.39 -6.07 -24.85
N ILE A 338 14.34 -5.75 -25.62
CA ILE A 338 12.97 -6.01 -25.22
C ILE A 338 12.61 -7.43 -25.64
N THR A 339 12.21 -8.25 -24.67
CA THR A 339 11.89 -9.65 -24.92
C THR A 339 10.42 -9.98 -24.70
N ASN A 340 9.70 -9.14 -23.96
CA ASN A 340 8.31 -9.42 -23.63
C ASN A 340 7.61 -8.12 -23.24
N THR A 341 6.66 -7.68 -24.06
CA THR A 341 5.99 -6.42 -23.78
C THR A 341 5.03 -6.51 -22.60
N ASP A 342 4.74 -7.72 -22.11
CA ASP A 342 3.94 -7.88 -20.89
C ASP A 342 4.82 -7.74 -19.63
N ALA A 343 6.11 -7.50 -19.79
CA ALA A 343 7.01 -7.18 -18.67
C ALA A 343 7.29 -5.68 -18.66
N GLU A 344 6.25 -4.87 -18.74
CA GLU A 344 6.33 -3.43 -18.95
C GLU A 344 6.62 -2.65 -17.69
N GLY A 345 6.23 -3.19 -16.53
CA GLY A 345 6.34 -2.42 -15.29
C GLY A 345 7.76 -2.05 -14.95
N ARG A 346 8.68 -3.00 -15.12
CA ARG A 346 10.08 -2.70 -14.85
C ARG A 346 10.62 -1.65 -15.80
N LEU A 347 10.13 -1.64 -17.04
CA LEU A 347 10.55 -0.61 -18.00
C LEU A 347 10.00 0.75 -17.61
N ALA A 348 8.74 0.81 -17.18
CA ALA A 348 8.11 2.08 -16.80
C ALA A 348 8.82 2.72 -15.62
N MET A 349 9.34 1.91 -14.72
CA MET A 349 10.01 2.42 -13.51
C MET A 349 11.48 2.72 -13.71
N LEU A 350 12.12 2.14 -14.73
CA LEU A 350 13.59 2.15 -14.78
C LEU A 350 14.17 3.55 -14.88
N ASP A 351 13.64 4.37 -15.78
CA ASP A 351 14.23 5.70 -16.00
C ASP A 351 13.94 6.66 -14.84
N PRO A 352 12.73 6.69 -14.27
CA PRO A 352 12.56 7.46 -13.05
C PRO A 352 13.43 6.96 -11.89
N LEU A 353 13.64 5.65 -11.79
CA LEU A 353 14.56 5.11 -10.78
C LEU A 353 15.99 5.60 -11.01
N THR A 354 16.40 5.64 -12.29
CA THR A 354 17.72 6.15 -12.63
C THR A 354 17.88 7.61 -12.19
N LYS A 355 16.85 8.43 -12.42
CA LYS A 355 16.89 9.81 -11.96
C LYS A 355 17.03 9.87 -10.45
N MET A 356 16.30 9.02 -9.71
CA MET A 356 16.45 8.97 -8.26
C MET A 356 17.86 8.57 -7.86
N ARG A 357 18.45 7.59 -8.56
CA ARG A 357 19.82 7.19 -8.27
C ARG A 357 20.78 8.36 -8.49
N GLU A 358 20.57 9.14 -9.58
CA GLU A 358 21.40 10.30 -9.85
C GLU A 358 21.30 11.33 -8.72
N GLU A 359 20.12 11.52 -8.17
CA GLU A 359 19.91 12.50 -7.12
C GLU A 359 20.32 12.01 -5.73
N ALA A 360 20.44 10.70 -5.55
CA ALA A 360 20.73 10.13 -4.25
C ALA A 360 22.07 10.60 -3.69
N GLY A 361 23.03 10.90 -4.57
CA GLY A 361 24.34 11.37 -4.13
C GLY A 361 24.29 12.68 -3.39
N ASN A 362 23.24 13.47 -3.59
CA ASN A 362 23.07 14.77 -2.94
C ASN A 362 22.07 14.73 -1.80
N GLU A 363 21.60 13.53 -1.44
CA GLU A 363 20.62 13.41 -0.36
C GLU A 363 21.25 12.77 0.87
N LYS A 364 20.73 13.14 2.02
CA LYS A 364 21.20 12.62 3.29
C LYS A 364 20.57 11.26 3.57
N ASN A 365 21.40 10.24 3.76
CA ASN A 365 21.01 8.89 4.10
C ASN A 365 19.89 8.37 3.17
N PRO A 366 20.16 8.29 1.87
CA PRO A 366 19.10 7.90 0.92
C PRO A 366 18.81 6.41 0.94
N HIS A 367 17.55 6.06 0.73
CA HIS A 367 17.13 4.69 0.55
C HIS A 367 16.11 4.68 -0.60
N LEU A 368 16.45 4.01 -1.70
CA LEU A 368 15.61 3.96 -2.88
C LEU A 368 14.71 2.74 -2.81
N TYR A 369 13.43 2.92 -3.19
CA TYR A 369 12.45 1.82 -3.24
C TYR A 369 11.78 1.82 -4.59
N THR A 370 11.49 0.61 -5.10
CA THR A 370 10.48 0.47 -6.16
C THR A 370 9.33 -0.34 -5.60
N ILE A 371 8.11 0.05 -5.93
CA ILE A 371 6.89 -0.57 -5.42
C ILE A 371 5.99 -0.88 -6.60
N ALA A 372 5.69 -2.17 -6.81
CA ALA A 372 5.04 -2.55 -8.05
C ALA A 372 4.26 -3.85 -7.93
N THR A 373 3.09 -3.87 -8.56
CA THR A 373 2.34 -5.10 -8.81
C THR A 373 3.01 -5.75 -10.02
N LEU A 374 4.06 -6.53 -9.78
CA LEU A 374 4.99 -6.79 -10.87
C LEU A 374 4.90 -8.20 -11.46
N THR A 375 4.78 -9.24 -10.63
CA THR A 375 4.87 -10.59 -11.16
C THR A 375 3.79 -11.50 -10.62
N GLY A 376 3.31 -12.40 -11.50
CA GLY A 376 2.43 -13.47 -11.06
C GLY A 376 3.17 -14.50 -10.22
N HIS A 377 4.49 -14.62 -10.41
CA HIS A 377 5.28 -15.57 -9.62
C HIS A 377 5.28 -15.18 -8.14
N GLU A 378 5.30 -13.89 -7.84
CA GLU A 378 5.24 -13.44 -6.45
C GLU A 378 3.94 -13.90 -5.80
N VAL A 379 2.82 -13.77 -6.53
CA VAL A 379 1.53 -14.21 -6.01
C VAL A 379 1.52 -15.73 -5.81
N LEU A 380 2.07 -16.48 -6.76
CA LEU A 380 2.14 -17.93 -6.61
C LEU A 380 3.02 -18.34 -5.43
N SER A 381 4.10 -17.61 -5.19
CA SER A 381 5.04 -17.96 -4.13
C SER A 381 4.50 -17.58 -2.74
N TYR A 382 3.84 -16.43 -2.63
CA TYR A 382 3.54 -15.87 -1.31
C TYR A 382 2.05 -15.55 -1.07
N GLY A 383 1.20 -15.79 -2.06
CA GLY A 383 -0.23 -15.55 -1.88
C GLY A 383 -0.53 -14.08 -1.72
N TYR A 384 -1.10 -13.73 -0.58
CA TYR A 384 -1.52 -12.34 -0.34
C TYR A 384 -0.44 -11.47 0.31
N HIS A 385 0.77 -12.00 0.46
CA HIS A 385 1.85 -11.27 1.14
C HIS A 385 2.78 -10.65 0.12
N ALA A 386 3.12 -9.38 0.32
CA ALA A 386 4.09 -8.70 -0.53
C ALA A 386 5.50 -9.23 -0.28
N ALA A 387 6.39 -9.06 -1.24
CA ALA A 387 7.77 -9.53 -1.13
C ALA A 387 8.73 -8.36 -0.99
N ILE A 388 9.74 -8.53 -0.14
CA ILE A 388 10.81 -7.54 0.09
C ILE A 388 12.11 -8.07 -0.49
N MET A 389 12.77 -7.29 -1.34
CA MET A 389 14.04 -7.67 -1.94
C MET A 389 15.04 -6.54 -1.78
N ASP A 390 15.99 -6.72 -0.87
CA ASP A 390 17.03 -5.73 -0.59
C ASP A 390 18.26 -5.96 -1.45
N ASN A 391 18.93 -4.87 -1.84
CA ASN A 391 20.26 -5.00 -2.40
C ASN A 391 21.28 -5.17 -1.27
N GLY A 392 22.58 -5.26 -1.61
CA GLY A 392 23.63 -5.50 -0.62
C GLY A 392 23.67 -4.46 0.50
N PRO A 393 23.74 -3.17 0.18
CA PRO A 393 23.78 -2.18 1.25
C PRO A 393 22.58 -2.21 2.19
N ALA A 394 21.37 -2.44 1.65
CA ALA A 394 20.18 -2.54 2.50
C ALA A 394 20.21 -3.82 3.32
N ARG A 395 20.63 -4.93 2.71
CA ARG A 395 20.68 -6.22 3.41
C ARG A 395 21.69 -6.20 4.54
N ALA A 396 22.80 -5.49 4.35
CA ALA A 396 23.83 -5.41 5.40
C ALA A 396 23.28 -4.76 6.67
N LEU A 397 22.26 -3.90 6.54
CA LEU A 397 21.62 -3.27 7.68
C LEU A 397 20.40 -4.04 8.17
N ARG A 398 20.15 -5.22 7.63
CA ARG A 398 18.99 -6.06 7.96
C ARG A 398 17.68 -5.33 7.74
N HIS A 399 17.62 -4.52 6.71
CA HIS A 399 16.42 -3.73 6.45
C HIS A 399 15.20 -4.60 6.24
N ALA A 400 15.31 -5.63 5.38
CA ALA A 400 14.15 -6.48 5.10
C ALA A 400 13.61 -7.14 6.35
N GLU A 401 14.52 -7.57 7.24
CA GLU A 401 14.10 -8.21 8.48
C GLU A 401 13.37 -7.26 9.40
N THR A 402 13.84 -6.02 9.52
CA THR A 402 13.16 -5.05 10.38
C THR A 402 11.84 -4.61 9.79
N LEU A 403 11.78 -4.44 8.46
CA LEU A 403 10.51 -4.11 7.82
C LEU A 403 9.51 -5.25 7.97
N GLN A 404 9.95 -6.50 7.81
CA GLN A 404 9.08 -7.66 7.98
C GLN A 404 8.51 -7.70 9.40
N HIS A 405 9.35 -7.45 10.38
CA HIS A 405 8.92 -7.45 11.77
C HIS A 405 7.82 -6.40 11.99
N THR A 406 8.02 -5.19 11.47
CA THR A 406 7.02 -4.14 11.58
C THR A 406 5.73 -4.52 10.84
N SER A 407 5.88 -5.17 9.69
CA SER A 407 4.70 -5.55 8.91
C SER A 407 3.79 -6.50 9.69
N ASP A 408 4.38 -7.39 10.48
CA ASP A 408 3.59 -8.26 11.36
C ASP A 408 2.81 -7.45 12.39
N ILE A 409 3.45 -6.45 12.96
CA ILE A 409 2.82 -5.64 14.01
C ILE A 409 1.58 -4.91 13.49
N PHE A 410 1.62 -4.47 12.22
CA PHE A 410 0.54 -3.68 11.65
C PHE A 410 -0.40 -4.50 10.76
N GLY A 411 -0.25 -5.82 10.76
CA GLY A 411 -1.22 -6.69 10.09
C GLY A 411 -1.12 -6.74 8.57
N GLN A 412 0.06 -6.44 8.03
CA GLN A 412 0.32 -6.63 6.59
C GLN A 412 1.62 -7.41 6.42
N PRO A 413 1.66 -8.67 6.86
CA PRO A 413 2.91 -9.44 6.86
C PRO A 413 3.53 -9.52 5.47
N MET A 414 4.84 -9.48 5.44
CA MET A 414 5.59 -9.50 4.18
C MET A 414 6.60 -10.65 4.20
N GLU A 415 6.96 -11.11 3.02
CA GLU A 415 7.94 -12.20 2.86
C GLU A 415 9.24 -11.62 2.32
N ILE A 416 10.35 -12.21 2.72
CA ILE A 416 11.67 -11.77 2.25
C ILE A 416 12.14 -12.70 1.15
N SER A 417 12.52 -12.11 0.01
CA SER A 417 13.15 -12.85 -1.09
C SER A 417 14.55 -12.31 -1.27
N ARG A 418 15.54 -13.19 -1.17
CA ARG A 418 16.93 -12.77 -1.28
C ARG A 418 17.41 -12.84 -2.72
N LEU A 419 18.05 -11.75 -3.18
CA LEU A 419 18.68 -11.72 -4.49
C LEU A 419 19.98 -12.50 -4.48
N HIS A 420 20.18 -13.33 -5.49
CA HIS A 420 21.40 -14.12 -5.66
C HIS A 420 22.03 -13.76 -6.98
N SER A 421 23.28 -14.19 -7.17
CA SER A 421 24.02 -13.86 -8.39
C SER A 421 23.32 -14.39 -9.63
N GLU A 422 22.65 -15.55 -9.55
CA GLU A 422 21.96 -16.05 -10.73
C GLU A 422 20.79 -15.17 -11.12
N ASP A 423 20.17 -14.45 -10.18
CA ASP A 423 19.11 -13.49 -10.53
C ASP A 423 19.69 -12.33 -11.30
N ILE A 424 20.87 -11.88 -10.94
CA ILE A 424 21.55 -10.79 -11.63
C ILE A 424 21.97 -11.25 -13.02
N GLU A 425 22.51 -12.47 -13.13
CA GLU A 425 22.99 -12.99 -14.41
C GLU A 425 21.85 -13.29 -15.37
N PHE A 426 20.64 -13.49 -14.87
CA PHE A 426 19.48 -13.75 -15.71
C PHE A 426 19.29 -12.65 -16.76
N ASN A 427 19.66 -11.43 -16.44
CA ASN A 427 19.47 -10.29 -17.34
C ASN A 427 20.68 -10.06 -18.27
N ASN A 428 21.65 -10.97 -18.29
CA ASN A 428 22.76 -10.85 -19.23
C ASN A 428 22.23 -10.84 -20.66
N ALA A 429 22.76 -9.94 -21.49
CA ALA A 429 22.39 -9.90 -22.89
C ALA A 429 22.83 -11.17 -23.59
N GLN A 430 22.03 -11.60 -24.56
CA GLN A 430 22.32 -12.82 -25.30
C GLN A 430 23.18 -12.56 -26.56
N SER A 431 23.47 -11.30 -26.83
CA SER A 431 24.29 -10.91 -27.98
C SER A 431 24.86 -9.53 -27.74
N GLU A 432 25.72 -9.12 -28.70
CA GLU A 432 26.35 -7.78 -28.61
C GLU A 432 25.38 -6.65 -28.91
N HIS A 433 24.17 -6.93 -29.33
CA HIS A 433 23.21 -5.88 -29.67
C HIS A 433 22.76 -5.10 -28.47
N ALA A 434 22.86 -5.67 -27.28
CA ALA A 434 22.35 -5.01 -26.08
C ALA A 434 23.32 -5.20 -24.93
N ASP A 435 23.18 -4.36 -23.91
CA ASP A 435 23.95 -4.48 -22.67
C ASP A 435 23.29 -5.43 -21.68
N ILE A 436 21.96 -5.38 -21.60
CA ILE A 436 21.17 -6.29 -20.77
C ILE A 436 19.87 -6.60 -21.50
N ARG A 437 19.22 -7.70 -21.09
CA ARG A 437 17.89 -8.00 -21.63
C ARG A 437 16.85 -7.74 -20.55
N GLN A 438 15.65 -7.38 -21.00
CA GLN A 438 14.53 -7.09 -20.12
C GLN A 438 14.12 -8.31 -19.29
N GLY A 439 14.07 -9.47 -19.92
CA GLY A 439 13.68 -10.71 -19.28
C GLY A 439 13.85 -11.85 -20.27
N ASN A 440 13.08 -12.90 -20.09
CA ASN A 440 13.03 -13.97 -21.09
C ASN A 440 11.70 -13.89 -21.83
N THR A 441 11.35 -14.93 -22.59
CA THR A 441 10.12 -14.92 -23.37
C THR A 441 8.95 -15.60 -22.64
N LEU A 442 9.17 -16.08 -21.43
CA LEU A 442 8.16 -16.79 -20.67
C LEU A 442 7.46 -15.87 -19.68
N PRO A 443 6.22 -16.17 -19.32
CA PRO A 443 5.59 -15.48 -18.19
C PRO A 443 6.39 -15.72 -16.91
N SER A 444 6.27 -14.82 -15.95
CA SER A 444 7.01 -14.97 -14.69
C SER A 444 6.63 -16.27 -13.96
N VAL A 445 5.37 -16.70 -14.11
CA VAL A 445 4.91 -17.92 -13.43
C VAL A 445 5.55 -19.19 -13.98
N GLN A 446 6.15 -19.12 -15.18
CA GLN A 446 6.83 -20.25 -15.80
C GLN A 446 8.34 -20.10 -15.73
N THR A 447 8.84 -19.12 -15.03
CA THR A 447 10.27 -18.80 -14.92
C THR A 447 10.75 -19.12 -13.51
N LEU A 448 11.85 -19.85 -13.41
CA LEU A 448 12.45 -20.12 -12.11
C LEU A 448 12.73 -18.81 -11.39
N ARG A 449 12.30 -18.73 -10.12
CA ARG A 449 12.48 -17.52 -9.32
C ARG A 449 12.00 -16.29 -10.06
N GLY A 450 10.83 -16.42 -10.70
CA GLY A 450 10.35 -15.44 -11.65
C GLY A 450 10.05 -14.06 -11.11
N HIS A 451 9.95 -13.90 -9.79
CA HIS A 451 9.75 -12.58 -9.20
C HIS A 451 11.06 -11.88 -8.85
N MET A 452 12.19 -12.56 -9.00
CA MET A 452 13.49 -12.00 -8.61
C MET A 452 14.15 -11.19 -9.74
N SER A 453 14.03 -11.68 -10.98
CA SER A 453 14.75 -11.03 -12.08
C SER A 453 14.33 -9.59 -12.33
N PRO A 454 13.06 -9.19 -12.10
CA PRO A 454 12.73 -7.77 -12.29
C PRO A 454 13.49 -6.85 -11.34
N ALA A 455 13.69 -7.27 -10.08
CA ALA A 455 14.47 -6.45 -9.15
C ALA A 455 15.92 -6.35 -9.62
N ALA A 456 16.49 -7.48 -10.05
CA ALA A 456 17.85 -7.48 -10.57
C ALA A 456 17.98 -6.61 -11.81
N PHE A 457 16.96 -6.66 -12.70
CA PHE A 457 16.95 -5.79 -13.87
C PHE A 457 16.97 -4.32 -13.46
N LEU A 458 16.16 -3.95 -12.48
CA LEU A 458 16.11 -2.57 -12.04
C LEU A 458 17.44 -2.11 -11.44
N ILE A 459 18.09 -2.99 -10.70
CA ILE A 459 19.41 -2.67 -10.13
C ILE A 459 20.43 -2.43 -11.25
N ARG A 460 20.46 -3.33 -12.25
CA ARG A 460 21.45 -3.22 -13.32
C ARG A 460 21.12 -2.08 -14.28
N GLY A 461 19.86 -1.97 -14.66
CA GLY A 461 19.46 -0.97 -15.63
C GLY A 461 19.61 0.45 -15.16
N SER A 462 19.41 0.68 -13.86
CA SER A 462 19.55 2.00 -13.26
C SER A 462 20.99 2.34 -12.89
N ARG A 463 21.88 1.37 -12.96
CA ARG A 463 23.28 1.47 -12.50
C ARG A 463 23.39 1.55 -10.97
N ILE A 464 22.36 1.12 -10.24
CA ILE A 464 22.48 0.99 -8.79
C ILE A 464 23.54 -0.08 -8.45
N ASP A 465 23.78 -1.04 -9.37
CA ASP A 465 24.83 -2.04 -9.14
C ASP A 465 26.22 -1.43 -9.04
N GLU A 466 26.41 -0.19 -9.51
CA GLU A 466 27.68 0.50 -9.33
C GLU A 466 27.82 1.13 -7.95
N HIS A 467 26.79 1.03 -7.13
CA HIS A 467 26.72 1.57 -5.78
C HIS A 467 26.47 0.47 -4.75
N GLY A 468 27.11 -0.68 -4.98
CA GLY A 468 27.00 -1.81 -4.06
C GLY A 468 27.79 -1.61 -2.79
N ILE A 469 27.84 -2.67 -2.02
CA ILE A 469 28.38 -2.62 -0.65
C ILE A 469 29.87 -2.22 -0.63
N ASP A 470 30.61 -2.55 -1.67
CA ASP A 470 32.04 -2.25 -1.72
C ASP A 470 32.37 -0.97 -2.48
N SER A 471 31.35 -0.25 -2.94
CA SER A 471 31.60 0.99 -3.66
C SER A 471 31.94 2.12 -2.72
N THR A 472 32.49 3.21 -3.27
CA THR A 472 32.79 4.38 -2.46
C THR A 472 31.53 5.10 -2.00
N LYS A 473 30.40 4.92 -2.71
CA LYS A 473 29.12 5.51 -2.34
C LYS A 473 28.02 4.46 -2.43
N PRO A 474 27.93 3.59 -1.43
CA PRO A 474 26.85 2.60 -1.46
C PRO A 474 25.48 3.27 -1.39
N ILE A 475 24.51 2.71 -2.12
CA ILE A 475 23.13 3.21 -2.10
C ILE A 475 22.23 2.04 -1.72
N LYS A 476 21.42 2.24 -0.68
CA LYS A 476 20.43 1.24 -0.28
C LYS A 476 19.29 1.22 -1.29
N TYR A 477 18.89 0.03 -1.69
CA TYR A 477 17.77 -0.14 -2.61
C TYR A 477 16.94 -1.34 -2.18
N THR A 478 15.63 -1.17 -2.21
CA THR A 478 14.67 -2.22 -1.91
C THR A 478 13.60 -2.25 -2.99
N HIS A 479 13.30 -3.44 -3.48
CA HIS A 479 12.16 -3.63 -4.37
C HIS A 479 11.04 -4.33 -3.58
N LEU A 480 9.84 -3.78 -3.66
CA LEU A 480 8.65 -4.39 -3.07
C LEU A 480 7.75 -4.86 -4.21
N ASP A 481 7.60 -6.19 -4.34
CA ASP A 481 6.65 -6.74 -5.31
C ASP A 481 5.33 -6.94 -4.58
N ILE A 482 4.34 -6.17 -4.97
CA ILE A 482 3.03 -6.17 -4.32
C ILE A 482 1.95 -6.71 -5.26
N GLY A 483 2.32 -7.68 -6.08
CA GLY A 483 1.38 -8.31 -7.00
C GLY A 483 0.11 -8.81 -6.32
N SER A 484 0.21 -9.15 -5.03
CA SER A 484 -0.94 -9.59 -4.25
C SER A 484 -2.06 -8.55 -4.19
N CYS A 485 -1.77 -7.26 -4.34
CA CYS A 485 -2.82 -6.24 -4.32
C CYS A 485 -3.82 -6.41 -5.45
N MET A 486 -3.42 -7.06 -6.55
CA MET A 486 -4.29 -7.23 -7.70
C MET A 486 -5.27 -8.38 -7.54
N THR A 487 -5.02 -9.27 -6.59
CA THR A 487 -5.82 -10.49 -6.46
C THR A 487 -7.20 -10.25 -5.88
N GLU A 488 -7.45 -9.06 -5.36
CA GLU A 488 -8.74 -8.76 -4.74
C GLU A 488 -9.78 -8.25 -5.73
N ALA A 489 -9.42 -8.05 -7.00
CA ALA A 489 -10.37 -7.59 -7.99
C ALA A 489 -11.52 -8.60 -8.12
N PRO A 490 -12.78 -8.17 -8.25
CA PRO A 490 -13.26 -6.77 -8.28
C PRO A 490 -13.58 -6.18 -6.91
N HIS A 491 -13.23 -6.87 -5.84
CA HIS A 491 -13.55 -6.39 -4.49
C HIS A 491 -12.69 -5.19 -4.13
N VAL A 492 -13.13 -4.43 -3.15
CA VAL A 492 -12.37 -3.28 -2.65
C VAL A 492 -11.02 -3.77 -2.11
N SER A 493 -9.94 -3.15 -2.54
CA SER A 493 -8.60 -3.56 -2.15
C SER A 493 -8.25 -3.13 -0.73
N TYR A 494 -7.40 -3.92 -0.09
CA TYR A 494 -6.78 -3.55 1.17
C TYR A 494 -5.32 -3.21 0.82
N PRO A 495 -4.98 -1.91 0.71
CA PRO A 495 -3.68 -1.52 0.13
C PRO A 495 -2.51 -2.10 0.92
N ASN A 496 -1.88 -3.11 0.39
CA ASN A 496 -0.78 -3.81 1.00
C ASN A 496 0.48 -3.42 0.22
N PRO A 497 1.55 -2.92 0.82
CA PRO A 497 1.87 -2.87 2.26
C PRO A 497 1.83 -1.45 2.85
N LEU A 498 0.88 -0.65 2.45
CA LEU A 498 0.84 0.75 2.85
C LEU A 498 0.88 0.94 4.36
N PHE A 499 0.10 0.14 5.09
CA PHE A 499 0.05 0.26 6.55
C PHE A 499 1.40 -0.08 7.17
N ALA A 500 2.04 -1.13 6.65
CA ALA A 500 3.36 -1.51 7.14
C ALA A 500 4.38 -0.40 6.90
N LEU A 501 4.33 0.24 5.73
CA LEU A 501 5.26 1.33 5.43
C LEU A 501 5.01 2.54 6.32
N ILE A 502 3.75 2.86 6.58
CA ILE A 502 3.42 3.94 7.50
C ILE A 502 3.96 3.62 8.89
N GLY A 503 3.74 2.39 9.35
CA GLY A 503 4.22 1.98 10.67
C GLY A 503 5.73 1.98 10.77
N TYR A 504 6.41 1.64 9.69
CA TYR A 504 7.87 1.55 9.70
C TYR A 504 8.55 2.91 9.60
N HIS A 505 8.05 3.77 8.72
CA HIS A 505 8.74 5.03 8.41
C HIS A 505 8.13 6.25 9.10
N ILE A 506 6.82 6.28 9.28
CA ILE A 506 6.14 7.50 9.76
C ILE A 506 5.93 7.47 11.27
N LEU A 507 5.33 6.40 11.78
CA LEU A 507 4.93 6.39 13.20
C LEU A 507 6.11 6.59 14.16
N PRO A 508 7.30 6.03 13.91
CA PRO A 508 8.42 6.28 14.82
C PRO A 508 8.91 7.72 14.83
N ARG A 509 8.43 8.54 13.91
CA ARG A 509 8.88 9.93 13.76
C ARG A 509 7.81 10.95 14.12
N LEU A 510 6.77 10.54 14.82
CA LEU A 510 5.71 11.44 15.25
C LEU A 510 6.05 12.00 16.63
N GLY A 511 5.66 13.23 16.88
CA GLY A 511 5.91 13.94 18.13
C GLY A 511 6.93 15.04 17.96
#